data_09e290d4c96d263e27939d151f967821
#
_entry.id   09e290d4c96d263e27939d151f967821
#
_cell.length_a   1.000
_cell.length_b   1.000
_cell.length_c   1.000
_cell.angle_alpha   90.00
_cell.angle_beta   90.00
_cell.angle_gamma   90.00
#
_symmetry.space_group_name_H-M   'P 1'
#
loop_
_entity.id
_entity.type
_entity.pdbx_description
1 polymer ?
#
loop_
_entity_poly.entity_id
_entity_poly.type
_entity_poly.pdbx_seq_one_letter_code
_entity_poly.pdbx_strand_id
1 'polypeptide(L)'
;MFIDGLQYCNWSKKIFEDWRSANLTAVHVTISYHEQFRETVSNFEKWNLYFENFSNLIMPAYTISDIEYAKANKKTAVIFGFQNPSPIEDDIGLIEILHRLGGRFMQLTYNNQSLLASGCYDCLLYTSPSPRDMRRSRMPSSA
;
A
#
# COMPACT_ATOMS: atom_id res chain seq x y z
N MET A 1 -3.81 -20.84 -2.50
CA MET A 1 -3.08 -19.58 -2.44
C MET A 1 -3.81 -18.69 -1.46
N PHE A 2 -3.11 -18.21 -0.42
CA PHE A 2 -3.67 -17.30 0.57
C PHE A 2 -2.93 -15.97 0.44
N ILE A 3 -3.66 -14.88 0.24
CA ILE A 3 -3.13 -13.52 0.10
C ILE A 3 -3.83 -12.64 1.13
N ASP A 4 -3.05 -11.96 1.97
CA ASP A 4 -3.58 -10.96 2.89
C ASP A 4 -3.57 -9.59 2.20
N GLY A 5 -4.73 -8.93 2.19
CA GLY A 5 -4.94 -7.68 1.46
C GLY A 5 -4.34 -6.45 2.12
N LEU A 6 -4.02 -6.48 3.41
CA LEU A 6 -3.37 -5.38 4.11
C LEU A 6 -2.86 -5.80 5.49
N GLN A 7 -1.59 -5.54 5.76
CA GLN A 7 -1.03 -5.59 7.11
C GLN A 7 -0.22 -4.35 7.45
N TYR A 8 -0.35 -3.93 8.70
CA TYR A 8 0.43 -2.86 9.30
C TYR A 8 0.69 -3.20 10.77
N CYS A 9 1.94 -3.40 11.13
CA CYS A 9 2.32 -3.81 12.49
C CYS A 9 3.80 -3.49 12.79
N ASN A 10 4.25 -3.80 13.99
CA ASN A 10 5.66 -3.78 14.36
C ASN A 10 6.36 -5.03 13.80
N TRP A 11 7.04 -4.88 12.67
CA TRP A 11 7.67 -5.96 11.93
C TRP A 11 8.77 -6.65 12.75
N SER A 12 8.75 -7.97 12.73
CA SER A 12 9.73 -8.80 13.43
C SER A 12 9.88 -10.17 12.76
N LYS A 13 10.98 -10.86 13.04
CA LYS A 13 11.21 -12.23 12.58
C LYS A 13 10.03 -13.15 12.91
N LYS A 14 9.46 -13.00 14.12
CA LYS A 14 8.32 -13.83 14.55
C LYS A 14 7.13 -13.69 13.62
N ILE A 15 6.80 -12.49 13.18
CA ILE A 15 5.68 -12.25 12.23
C ILE A 15 5.94 -12.97 10.92
N PHE A 16 7.16 -12.91 10.40
CA PHE A 16 7.53 -13.59 9.15
C PHE A 16 7.46 -15.12 9.29
N GLU A 17 7.84 -15.66 10.45
CA GLU A 17 7.67 -17.07 10.79
C GLU A 17 6.19 -17.45 10.91
N ASP A 18 5.36 -16.60 11.53
CA ASP A 18 3.91 -16.81 11.64
C ASP A 18 3.25 -16.80 10.26
N TRP A 19 3.62 -15.91 9.33
CA TRP A 19 3.17 -15.94 7.95
C TRP A 19 3.48 -17.27 7.25
N ARG A 20 4.68 -17.78 7.45
CA ARG A 20 5.08 -19.08 6.88
C ARG A 20 4.29 -20.22 7.51
N SER A 21 4.09 -20.20 8.81
CA SER A 21 3.30 -21.21 9.53
C SER A 21 1.84 -21.22 9.08
N ALA A 22 1.27 -20.04 8.81
CA ALA A 22 -0.07 -19.87 8.26
C ALA A 22 -0.17 -20.19 6.75
N ASN A 23 0.95 -20.51 6.11
CA ASN A 23 1.05 -20.78 4.66
C ASN A 23 0.56 -19.59 3.79
N LEU A 24 0.79 -18.36 4.25
CA LEU A 24 0.53 -17.17 3.47
C LEU A 24 1.45 -17.11 2.24
N THR A 25 0.84 -16.93 1.07
CA THR A 25 1.56 -16.83 -0.21
C THR A 25 2.06 -15.42 -0.44
N ALA A 26 1.22 -14.43 -0.19
CA ALA A 26 1.56 -13.03 -0.32
C ALA A 26 0.87 -12.17 0.73
N VAL A 27 1.49 -11.05 1.05
CA VAL A 27 0.97 -10.07 2.01
C VAL A 27 1.17 -8.67 1.41
N HIS A 28 0.11 -7.88 1.37
CA HIS A 28 0.21 -6.46 1.11
C HIS A 28 0.56 -5.74 2.40
N VAL A 29 1.66 -5.03 2.44
CA VAL A 29 2.10 -4.26 3.61
C VAL A 29 2.06 -2.77 3.33
N THR A 30 1.64 -2.00 4.33
CA THR A 30 1.71 -0.55 4.28
C THR A 30 3.15 -0.10 4.52
N ILE A 31 3.74 0.54 3.50
CA ILE A 31 5.09 1.12 3.58
C ILE A 31 5.06 2.57 4.11
N SER A 32 3.95 3.26 3.86
CA SER A 32 3.71 4.62 4.33
C SER A 32 2.24 4.79 4.74
N TYR A 33 2.04 5.44 5.88
CA TYR A 33 0.71 5.80 6.40
C TYR A 33 0.47 7.31 6.31
N HIS A 34 1.36 8.12 6.91
CA HIS A 34 1.34 9.60 6.86
C HIS A 34 2.70 10.18 6.50
N GLU A 35 3.69 9.33 6.34
CA GLU A 35 5.06 9.73 6.05
C GLU A 35 5.15 10.41 4.69
N GLN A 36 5.98 11.44 4.60
CA GLN A 36 6.35 12.11 3.37
C GLN A 36 7.40 11.30 2.59
N PHE A 37 7.84 11.80 1.44
CA PHE A 37 8.72 11.06 0.53
C PHE A 37 9.99 10.54 1.20
N ARG A 38 10.73 11.41 1.92
CA ARG A 38 11.99 11.03 2.55
C ARG A 38 11.85 9.91 3.57
N GLU A 39 10.84 10.00 4.42
CA GLU A 39 10.57 8.98 5.45
C GLU A 39 10.12 7.67 4.81
N THR A 40 9.32 7.77 3.75
CA THR A 40 8.89 6.61 2.98
C THR A 40 10.08 5.89 2.34
N VAL A 41 11.05 6.62 1.77
CA VAL A 41 12.29 6.02 1.25
C VAL A 41 13.08 5.32 2.37
N SER A 42 13.16 5.89 3.56
CA SER A 42 13.78 5.23 4.72
C SER A 42 13.04 3.95 5.14
N ASN A 43 11.72 3.88 4.95
CA ASN A 43 10.96 2.65 5.19
C ASN A 43 11.28 1.57 4.14
N PHE A 44 11.47 1.93 2.86
CA PHE A 44 11.97 0.99 1.85
C PHE A 44 13.36 0.44 2.22
N GLU A 45 14.26 1.30 2.72
CA GLU A 45 15.59 0.88 3.18
C GLU A 45 15.48 -0.17 4.31
N LYS A 46 14.62 0.07 5.32
CA LYS A 46 14.38 -0.91 6.39
C LYS A 46 13.86 -2.24 5.85
N TRP A 47 12.96 -2.21 4.86
CA TRP A 47 12.44 -3.43 4.25
C TRP A 47 13.50 -4.18 3.44
N ASN A 48 14.41 -3.48 2.77
CA ASN A 48 15.54 -4.13 2.11
C ASN A 48 16.41 -4.91 3.11
N LEU A 49 16.67 -4.34 4.29
CA LEU A 49 17.35 -5.06 5.37
C LEU A 49 16.58 -6.29 5.86
N TYR A 50 15.23 -6.22 5.92
CA TYR A 50 14.43 -7.40 6.27
C TYR A 50 14.53 -8.47 5.17
N PHE A 51 14.51 -8.12 3.90
CA PHE A 51 14.68 -9.09 2.81
C PHE A 51 16.06 -9.74 2.82
N GLU A 52 17.10 -9.00 3.13
CA GLU A 52 18.45 -9.56 3.28
C GLU A 52 18.54 -10.52 4.49
N ASN A 53 18.10 -10.06 5.65
CA ASN A 53 18.22 -10.82 6.90
C ASN A 53 17.28 -12.03 6.98
N PHE A 54 16.13 -11.99 6.31
CA PHE A 54 15.09 -13.02 6.37
C PHE A 54 14.74 -13.56 4.97
N SER A 55 15.73 -13.61 4.08
CA SER A 55 15.57 -14.07 2.71
C SER A 55 15.06 -15.50 2.55
N ASN A 56 15.14 -16.30 3.60
CA ASN A 56 14.56 -17.65 3.67
C ASN A 56 13.05 -17.65 3.98
N LEU A 57 12.50 -16.56 4.51
CA LEU A 57 11.09 -16.45 4.93
C LEU A 57 10.26 -15.57 3.98
N ILE A 58 10.81 -14.44 3.57
CA ILE A 58 10.13 -13.40 2.80
C ILE A 58 10.93 -12.99 1.56
N MET A 59 10.25 -12.38 0.61
CA MET A 59 10.86 -11.75 -0.56
C MET A 59 9.98 -10.62 -1.09
N PRO A 60 10.56 -9.60 -1.75
CA PRO A 60 9.76 -8.58 -2.42
C PRO A 60 8.99 -9.18 -3.61
N ALA A 61 7.81 -8.65 -3.89
CA ALA A 61 7.04 -9.00 -5.07
C ALA A 61 6.63 -7.76 -5.85
N TYR A 62 7.04 -7.70 -7.09
CA TYR A 62 6.76 -6.61 -8.02
C TYR A 62 5.80 -7.06 -9.13
N THR A 63 5.71 -8.36 -9.37
CA THR A 63 4.92 -8.99 -10.43
C THR A 63 4.17 -10.22 -9.91
N ILE A 64 3.22 -10.71 -10.69
CA ILE A 64 2.52 -11.97 -10.39
C ILE A 64 3.50 -13.14 -10.35
N SER A 65 4.49 -13.16 -11.26
CA SER A 65 5.51 -14.22 -11.30
C SER A 65 6.33 -14.29 -10.01
N ASP A 66 6.57 -13.16 -9.34
CA ASP A 66 7.26 -13.14 -8.04
C ASP A 66 6.42 -13.84 -6.95
N ILE A 67 5.11 -13.67 -6.98
CA ILE A 67 4.18 -14.33 -6.05
C ILE A 67 4.16 -15.84 -6.29
N GLU A 68 4.13 -16.26 -7.56
CA GLU A 68 4.18 -17.67 -7.94
C GLU A 68 5.52 -18.30 -7.53
N TYR A 69 6.61 -17.59 -7.76
CA TYR A 69 7.96 -18.00 -7.35
C TYR A 69 8.06 -18.13 -5.82
N ALA A 70 7.55 -17.16 -5.07
CA ALA A 70 7.53 -17.21 -3.60
C ALA A 70 6.77 -18.43 -3.11
N LYS A 71 5.59 -18.72 -3.69
CA LYS A 71 4.81 -19.92 -3.37
C LYS A 71 5.58 -21.20 -3.62
N ALA A 72 6.20 -21.32 -4.79
CA ALA A 72 6.99 -22.50 -5.16
C ALA A 72 8.19 -22.74 -4.23
N ASN A 73 8.82 -21.65 -3.76
CA ASN A 73 9.97 -21.68 -2.87
C ASN A 73 9.62 -21.60 -1.38
N LYS A 74 8.34 -21.76 -1.01
CA LYS A 74 7.87 -21.70 0.38
C LYS A 74 8.27 -20.41 1.10
N LYS A 75 8.26 -19.27 0.39
CA LYS A 75 8.44 -17.93 0.95
C LYS A 75 7.09 -17.18 0.96
N THR A 76 7.04 -16.08 1.69
CA THR A 76 5.91 -15.15 1.60
C THR A 76 6.34 -13.93 0.78
N ALA A 77 5.61 -13.66 -0.29
CA ALA A 77 5.79 -12.49 -1.13
C ALA A 77 5.28 -11.24 -0.42
N VAL A 78 6.06 -10.16 -0.39
CA VAL A 78 5.67 -8.89 0.20
C VAL A 78 5.41 -7.87 -0.89
N ILE A 79 4.20 -7.32 -0.91
CA ILE A 79 3.76 -6.31 -1.86
C ILE A 79 3.63 -4.99 -1.12
N PHE A 80 4.26 -3.93 -1.61
CA PHE A 80 4.21 -2.62 -0.96
C PHE A 80 3.03 -1.78 -1.42
N GLY A 81 2.37 -1.13 -0.46
CA GLY A 81 1.33 -0.16 -0.70
C GLY A 81 1.38 1.04 0.25
N PHE A 82 0.58 2.02 -0.08
CA PHE A 82 0.49 3.30 0.63
C PHE A 82 -0.96 3.51 1.06
N GLN A 83 -1.18 3.78 2.35
CA GLN A 83 -2.52 4.10 2.86
C GLN A 83 -2.94 5.55 2.59
N ASN A 84 -1.99 6.41 2.30
CA ASN A 84 -2.22 7.78 1.88
C ASN A 84 -1.24 8.16 0.76
N PRO A 85 -1.57 9.15 -0.06
CA PRO A 85 -0.67 9.65 -1.11
C PRO A 85 0.38 10.64 -0.57
N SER A 86 0.54 10.75 0.75
CA SER A 86 1.48 11.68 1.38
C SER A 86 2.88 11.69 0.77
N PRO A 87 3.45 10.53 0.34
CA PRO A 87 4.77 10.53 -0.29
C PRO A 87 4.85 11.18 -1.67
N ILE A 88 3.71 11.49 -2.30
CA ILE A 88 3.69 12.24 -3.57
C ILE A 88 3.93 13.73 -3.32
N GLU A 89 3.59 14.21 -2.10
CA GLU A 89 3.65 15.62 -1.74
C GLU A 89 2.85 16.48 -2.73
N ASP A 90 3.47 17.44 -3.39
CA ASP A 90 2.88 18.27 -4.45
C ASP A 90 3.45 17.96 -5.85
N ASP A 91 4.24 16.89 -5.98
CA ASP A 91 4.89 16.46 -7.21
C ASP A 91 4.39 15.10 -7.69
N ILE A 92 3.52 15.10 -8.68
CA ILE A 92 2.98 13.87 -9.29
C ILE A 92 4.07 12.98 -9.93
N GLY A 93 5.23 13.54 -10.28
CA GLY A 93 6.36 12.77 -10.80
C GLY A 93 6.92 11.77 -9.79
N LEU A 94 6.71 11.98 -8.50
CA LEU A 94 7.12 11.06 -7.45
C LEU A 94 6.39 9.71 -7.51
N ILE A 95 5.22 9.64 -8.17
CA ILE A 95 4.49 8.36 -8.36
C ILE A 95 5.37 7.35 -9.11
N GLU A 96 6.04 7.79 -10.19
CA GLU A 96 6.92 6.91 -10.95
C GLU A 96 8.11 6.45 -10.12
N ILE A 97 8.68 7.33 -9.32
CA ILE A 97 9.78 6.99 -8.43
C ILE A 97 9.35 5.95 -7.38
N LEU A 98 8.21 6.18 -6.72
CA LEU A 98 7.65 5.25 -5.74
C LEU A 98 7.30 3.89 -6.37
N HIS A 99 6.80 3.87 -7.61
CA HIS A 99 6.57 2.64 -8.35
C HIS A 99 7.87 1.89 -8.63
N ARG A 100 8.94 2.59 -9.06
CA ARG A 100 10.26 1.99 -9.28
C ARG A 100 10.89 1.45 -8.00
N LEU A 101 10.63 2.08 -6.85
CA LEU A 101 11.04 1.59 -5.54
C LEU A 101 10.25 0.34 -5.08
N GLY A 102 9.17 0.01 -5.76
CA GLY A 102 8.41 -1.22 -5.50
C GLY A 102 6.99 -1.03 -5.03
N GLY A 103 6.50 0.20 -4.92
CA GLY A 103 5.09 0.48 -4.62
C GLY A 103 4.15 -0.06 -5.69
N ARG A 104 3.05 -0.70 -5.29
CA ARG A 104 2.06 -1.31 -6.20
C ARG A 104 0.63 -0.87 -5.94
N PHE A 105 0.34 -0.45 -4.74
CA PHE A 105 -0.98 0.04 -4.34
C PHE A 105 -0.84 1.41 -3.69
N MET A 106 -1.76 2.32 -4.01
CA MET A 106 -1.85 3.62 -3.37
C MET A 106 -3.31 3.98 -3.19
N GLN A 107 -3.69 4.21 -1.94
CA GLN A 107 -5.00 4.74 -1.59
C GLN A 107 -4.95 6.26 -1.74
N LEU A 108 -5.99 6.85 -2.35
CA LEU A 108 -6.04 8.29 -2.61
C LEU A 108 -6.19 9.12 -1.33
N THR A 109 -6.84 8.55 -0.34
CA THR A 109 -6.99 9.12 1.01
C THR A 109 -7.44 8.03 1.96
N TYR A 110 -7.22 8.24 3.26
CA TYR A 110 -7.72 7.35 4.29
C TYR A 110 -8.66 8.10 5.24
N ASN A 111 -8.18 8.57 6.37
CA ASN A 111 -9.00 9.23 7.38
C ASN A 111 -9.16 10.73 7.13
N ASN A 112 -8.09 11.39 6.77
CA ASN A 112 -8.01 12.84 6.61
C ASN A 112 -7.90 13.21 5.14
N GLN A 113 -8.31 14.43 4.81
CA GLN A 113 -8.16 14.97 3.48
C GLN A 113 -6.70 14.92 3.00
N SER A 114 -6.53 14.49 1.75
CA SER A 114 -5.30 14.62 1.00
C SER A 114 -5.46 15.68 -0.11
N LEU A 115 -4.38 15.96 -0.85
CA LEU A 115 -4.47 16.79 -2.06
C LEU A 115 -5.33 16.15 -3.15
N LEU A 116 -5.56 14.84 -3.09
CA LEU A 116 -6.25 14.07 -4.13
C LEU A 116 -7.72 13.77 -3.79
N ALA A 117 -8.08 13.70 -2.51
CA ALA A 117 -9.44 13.31 -2.11
C ALA A 117 -9.75 13.69 -0.66
N SER A 118 -11.05 13.74 -0.33
CA SER A 118 -11.53 13.91 1.04
C SER A 118 -11.42 12.61 1.82
N GLY A 119 -11.04 12.68 3.10
CA GLY A 119 -10.98 11.56 4.01
C GLY A 119 -12.34 11.20 4.61
N CYS A 120 -12.41 10.05 5.28
CA CYS A 120 -13.66 9.58 5.86
C CYS A 120 -14.11 10.39 7.09
N TYR A 121 -13.21 11.14 7.71
CA TYR A 121 -13.53 12.04 8.84
C TYR A 121 -13.77 13.48 8.43
N ASP A 122 -13.58 13.81 7.15
CA ASP A 122 -13.80 15.16 6.66
C ASP A 122 -15.27 15.36 6.27
N CYS A 123 -15.81 16.53 6.53
CA CYS A 123 -17.06 16.95 5.93
C CYS A 123 -16.93 16.93 4.41
N LEU A 124 -17.97 16.45 3.72
CA LEU A 124 -18.02 16.37 2.26
C LEU A 124 -17.53 17.67 1.62
N LEU A 125 -16.35 17.66 1.10
CA LEU A 125 -15.88 18.70 0.20
C LEU A 125 -16.50 18.43 -1.17
N TYR A 126 -17.34 19.34 -1.63
CA TYR A 126 -17.98 19.28 -2.96
C TYR A 126 -16.99 19.42 -4.12
N THR A 127 -15.71 19.23 -3.87
CA THR A 127 -14.60 19.53 -4.80
C THR A 127 -13.94 18.32 -5.45
N SER A 128 -14.33 17.10 -5.09
CA SER A 128 -13.85 15.94 -5.84
C SER A 128 -14.75 15.72 -7.06
N PRO A 129 -14.26 15.92 -8.29
CA PRO A 129 -15.04 15.69 -9.51
C PRO A 129 -15.14 14.20 -9.83
N SER A 130 -15.46 13.36 -8.84
CA SER A 130 -15.76 11.97 -9.12
C SER A 130 -16.98 11.89 -10.05
N PRO A 131 -16.95 11.19 -11.16
CA PRO A 131 -18.12 10.97 -12.00
C PRO A 131 -19.31 10.38 -11.25
N ARG A 132 -19.05 9.76 -10.10
CA ARG A 132 -20.05 9.19 -9.21
C ARG A 132 -20.74 10.26 -8.37
N ASP A 133 -20.01 11.27 -7.93
CA ASP A 133 -20.54 12.41 -7.17
C ASP A 133 -21.31 13.36 -8.09
N MET A 134 -20.84 13.57 -9.31
CA MET A 134 -21.55 14.35 -10.33
C MET A 134 -22.90 13.74 -10.73
N ARG A 135 -23.05 12.42 -10.68
CA ARG A 135 -24.35 11.76 -10.93
C ARG A 135 -25.34 11.97 -9.78
N ARG A 136 -24.89 12.04 -8.55
CA ARG A 136 -25.75 12.34 -7.37
C ARG A 136 -26.28 13.77 -7.38
N SER A 137 -25.49 14.73 -7.85
CA SER A 137 -25.92 16.13 -7.96
C SER A 137 -26.93 16.38 -9.09
N ARG A 138 -27.19 15.42 -9.94
CA ARG A 138 -28.16 15.49 -11.05
C ARG A 138 -29.46 14.72 -10.79
N MET A 139 -29.64 14.15 -9.62
CA MET A 139 -30.98 13.66 -9.28
C MET A 139 -31.90 14.87 -9.08
N PRO A 140 -32.99 15.00 -9.90
CA PRO A 140 -33.98 16.01 -9.62
C PRO A 140 -34.55 15.72 -8.24
N SER A 141 -34.60 16.72 -7.40
CA SER A 141 -35.47 16.67 -6.23
C SER A 141 -36.86 16.42 -6.74
N SER A 142 -37.32 15.18 -6.74
CA SER A 142 -38.73 14.87 -6.95
C SER A 142 -39.51 15.55 -5.84
N ALA A 143 -40.38 16.46 -6.26
CA ALA A 143 -41.36 17.09 -5.45
C ALA A 143 -42.22 16.08 -4.67
#